data_8f1621928bb1c67cb4bfe61525a983aa
#
_entry.id   8f1621928bb1c67cb4bfe61525a983aa
#
_cell.length_a   1.000
_cell.length_b   1.000
_cell.length_c   1.000
_cell.angle_alpha   90.00
_cell.angle_beta   90.00
_cell.angle_gamma   90.00
#
_symmetry.space_group_name_H-M   'P 1'
#
loop_
_entity.id
_entity.type
_entity.pdbx_description
1 polymer ?
#
loop_
_entity_poly.entity_id
_entity_poly.type
_entity_poly.pdbx_seq_one_letter_code
_entity_poly.pdbx_strand_id
1 'polypeptide(L)'
;MNFSETANTGYFFGLVPLLVFLPLTGMLINMIFGGKMKEWQIGTVASVASGLAFVVAVLLVYSLSATHGHAETIFFAEWIYIGDLQLDWTFRVDTLSAVMMLVVSGVGTLIHIYAIGYMHEDVRFKDDIKRFRRFFVFLNLFIAMMMILVTGDSYLMLFVGWEGVGLCSFLLIGFWYDFDTLGQKSTKNAEAGKKAFIANRVGDFGFLLAIFTTFWHFGSLQFDKVFEAASAHPDPVVISAITLFMLIGVTGKSAQVPLYVWLPDAMAGPTPVSALIHAATMVTAGVYLVVRSAPLYNLVHGASYIVAMIGAVTALFAATIAVGQYDIKKVLAYSTISQLGFMVAAVGMGAYVAGVFHLATHAFFKALLFLSAGSIILGMERGHHHLAHGHEDHDDADVHHDEEEEVFDPGDMRNMGNLRKQMPVTFWLYMAGTLALAGIFPFAGFWSKDEILLDAKLHAEHFPGVYLLLSIAAFLTAFYMGRQIWMVFFGKERTKVAEHAEESPPVMTIPLMILAALALLGGAMNLPFEGFHNLGHWLGYTLGESHGLPLDLGVAGISTVLALAAIYFSWLLYGKNPLKEGQSDPLKKQ
;
A
#
# COMPACT_ATOMS: atom_id res chain seq x y z
N MET A 1 2.56 32.01 23.18
CA MET A 1 2.99 31.50 21.86
C MET A 1 3.48 32.68 21.07
N ASN A 2 4.76 32.86 20.91
CA ASN A 2 5.31 33.92 20.07
C ASN A 2 5.35 33.42 18.62
N PHE A 3 4.34 33.76 17.86
CA PHE A 3 4.28 33.52 16.40
C PHE A 3 5.25 34.39 15.60
N SER A 4 6.14 35.14 16.25
CA SER A 4 6.99 36.15 15.59
C SER A 4 8.35 35.61 15.10
N GLU A 5 8.78 34.39 15.46
CA GLU A 5 10.04 33.84 14.96
C GLU A 5 9.90 32.91 13.73
N THR A 6 8.69 32.45 13.41
CA THR A 6 8.43 31.65 12.19
C THR A 6 8.12 32.51 10.94
N ALA A 7 8.15 33.83 11.05
CA ALA A 7 7.69 34.76 10.02
C ALA A 7 8.71 35.05 8.91
N ASN A 8 9.86 34.37 8.86
CA ASN A 8 10.91 34.71 7.87
C ASN A 8 11.20 33.64 6.82
N THR A 9 10.50 32.52 6.83
CA THR A 9 10.51 31.60 5.68
C THR A 9 9.37 32.03 4.76
N GLY A 10 9.65 32.79 3.70
CA GLY A 10 8.67 33.40 2.78
C GLY A 10 7.85 32.43 1.93
N TYR A 11 7.58 31.21 2.44
CA TYR A 11 6.87 30.12 1.77
C TYR A 11 5.85 29.46 2.72
N PHE A 12 5.21 28.38 2.27
CA PHE A 12 4.09 27.72 2.96
C PHE A 12 4.50 26.71 4.06
N PHE A 13 5.77 26.64 4.48
CA PHE A 13 6.24 25.64 5.46
C PHE A 13 5.47 25.66 6.79
N GLY A 14 5.03 26.83 7.25
CA GLY A 14 4.18 26.95 8.44
C GLY A 14 2.83 26.21 8.37
N LEU A 15 2.42 25.75 7.17
CA LEU A 15 1.19 24.97 7.01
C LEU A 15 1.35 23.47 7.30
N VAL A 16 2.59 22.97 7.52
CA VAL A 16 2.82 21.53 7.71
C VAL A 16 1.96 20.89 8.81
N PRO A 17 1.63 21.52 9.96
CA PRO A 17 0.76 20.92 10.95
C PRO A 17 -0.64 20.62 10.42
N LEU A 18 -1.11 21.35 9.39
CA LEU A 18 -2.43 21.13 8.79
C LEU A 18 -2.53 19.77 8.08
N LEU A 19 -1.41 19.16 7.66
CA LEU A 19 -1.40 17.80 7.13
C LEU A 19 -2.00 16.80 8.13
N VAL A 20 -1.77 17.01 9.43
CA VAL A 20 -2.27 16.19 10.52
C VAL A 20 -3.65 16.69 10.99
N PHE A 21 -3.78 17.99 11.21
CA PHE A 21 -4.97 18.55 11.85
C PHE A 21 -6.19 18.61 10.93
N LEU A 22 -6.05 18.69 9.60
CA LEU A 22 -7.20 18.66 8.69
C LEU A 22 -7.90 17.30 8.70
N PRO A 23 -7.22 16.15 8.52
CA PRO A 23 -7.86 14.85 8.67
C PRO A 23 -8.43 14.62 10.08
N LEU A 24 -7.73 15.05 11.15
CA LEU A 24 -8.27 14.98 12.51
C LEU A 24 -9.53 15.82 12.69
N THR A 25 -9.61 16.99 12.07
CA THR A 25 -10.82 17.83 12.09
C THR A 25 -11.97 17.12 11.38
N GLY A 26 -11.73 16.53 10.21
CA GLY A 26 -12.73 15.71 9.51
C GLY A 26 -13.23 14.54 10.37
N MET A 27 -12.31 13.84 11.04
CA MET A 27 -12.61 12.79 12.01
C MET A 27 -13.50 13.31 13.14
N LEU A 28 -13.12 14.42 13.79
CA LEU A 28 -13.87 14.99 14.91
C LEU A 28 -15.27 15.48 14.50
N ILE A 29 -15.40 16.14 13.35
CA ILE A 29 -16.70 16.57 12.81
C ILE A 29 -17.62 15.35 12.62
N ASN A 30 -17.13 14.30 11.97
CA ASN A 30 -17.90 13.08 11.76
C ASN A 30 -18.21 12.34 13.08
N MET A 31 -17.28 12.35 14.04
CA MET A 31 -17.48 11.72 15.34
C MET A 31 -18.55 12.44 16.18
N ILE A 32 -18.55 13.77 16.20
CA ILE A 32 -19.44 14.57 17.04
C ILE A 32 -20.79 14.78 16.35
N PHE A 33 -20.79 15.19 15.09
CA PHE A 33 -22.00 15.63 14.37
C PHE A 33 -22.56 14.58 13.41
N GLY A 34 -21.78 13.57 13.01
CA GLY A 34 -22.15 12.59 11.98
C GLY A 34 -23.42 11.77 12.30
N GLY A 35 -23.83 11.69 13.59
CA GLY A 35 -25.12 11.06 13.94
C GLY A 35 -26.36 11.82 13.47
N LYS A 36 -26.21 13.09 13.06
CA LYS A 36 -27.28 13.94 12.51
C LYS A 36 -27.10 14.22 11.01
N MET A 37 -26.05 13.67 10.40
CA MET A 37 -25.69 13.88 8.99
C MET A 37 -26.19 12.71 8.14
N LYS A 38 -26.41 12.97 6.84
CA LYS A 38 -26.65 11.93 5.85
C LYS A 38 -25.31 11.28 5.43
N GLU A 39 -25.33 10.05 4.93
CA GLU A 39 -24.11 9.33 4.50
C GLU A 39 -23.24 10.16 3.55
N TRP A 40 -23.82 10.78 2.51
CA TRP A 40 -23.05 11.60 1.57
C TRP A 40 -22.35 12.79 2.25
N GLN A 41 -22.95 13.39 3.30
CA GLN A 41 -22.33 14.49 4.06
C GLN A 41 -21.14 13.99 4.88
N ILE A 42 -21.27 12.83 5.53
CA ILE A 42 -20.19 12.18 6.29
C ILE A 42 -19.01 11.89 5.36
N GLY A 43 -19.27 11.24 4.21
CA GLY A 43 -18.26 10.91 3.23
C GLY A 43 -17.60 12.15 2.61
N THR A 44 -18.39 13.20 2.33
CA THR A 44 -17.86 14.47 1.79
C THR A 44 -16.96 15.16 2.79
N VAL A 45 -17.36 15.27 4.07
CA VAL A 45 -16.51 15.88 5.12
C VAL A 45 -15.18 15.15 5.23
N ALA A 46 -15.19 13.82 5.24
CA ALA A 46 -13.97 13.03 5.32
C ALA A 46 -13.07 13.20 4.09
N SER A 47 -13.67 13.17 2.89
CA SER A 47 -12.94 13.32 1.62
C SER A 47 -12.35 14.72 1.45
N VAL A 48 -13.10 15.76 1.82
CA VAL A 48 -12.64 17.16 1.78
C VAL A 48 -11.50 17.38 2.76
N ALA A 49 -11.59 16.84 3.97
CA ALA A 49 -10.52 16.95 4.97
C ALA A 49 -9.20 16.32 4.48
N SER A 50 -9.27 15.12 3.88
CA SER A 50 -8.11 14.46 3.25
C SER A 50 -7.63 15.23 2.01
N GLY A 51 -8.54 15.73 1.17
CA GLY A 51 -8.22 16.51 -0.03
C GLY A 51 -7.55 17.85 0.28
N LEU A 52 -7.96 18.53 1.34
CA LEU A 52 -7.28 19.74 1.81
C LEU A 52 -5.87 19.44 2.33
N ALA A 53 -5.66 18.30 2.99
CA ALA A 53 -4.31 17.86 3.36
C ALA A 53 -3.45 17.62 2.11
N PHE A 54 -4.02 17.07 1.02
CA PHE A 54 -3.31 16.95 -0.27
C PHE A 54 -2.94 18.32 -0.87
N VAL A 55 -3.84 19.30 -0.82
CA VAL A 55 -3.54 20.66 -1.27
C VAL A 55 -2.38 21.26 -0.46
N VAL A 56 -2.38 21.08 0.87
CA VAL A 56 -1.26 21.52 1.72
C VAL A 56 0.04 20.81 1.32
N ALA A 57 0.01 19.49 1.07
CA ALA A 57 1.18 18.75 0.59
C ALA A 57 1.74 19.32 -0.72
N VAL A 58 0.89 19.68 -1.68
CA VAL A 58 1.29 20.34 -2.94
C VAL A 58 1.95 21.70 -2.68
N LEU A 59 1.39 22.51 -1.77
CA LEU A 59 1.98 23.80 -1.39
C LEU A 59 3.35 23.66 -0.72
N LEU A 60 3.53 22.62 0.12
CA LEU A 60 4.82 22.32 0.74
C LEU A 60 5.86 21.87 -0.30
N VAL A 61 5.47 21.04 -1.28
CA VAL A 61 6.35 20.65 -2.39
C VAL A 61 6.75 21.86 -3.23
N TYR A 62 5.81 22.75 -3.50
CA TYR A 62 6.12 24.01 -4.19
C TYR A 62 7.14 24.83 -3.39
N SER A 63 6.95 24.99 -2.07
CA SER A 63 7.88 25.70 -1.19
C SER A 63 9.26 25.06 -1.20
N LEU A 64 9.32 23.73 -1.11
CA LEU A 64 10.57 22.98 -1.12
C LEU A 64 11.29 23.11 -2.48
N SER A 65 10.54 23.14 -3.60
CA SER A 65 11.12 23.40 -4.93
C SER A 65 11.71 24.80 -5.02
N ALA A 66 11.05 25.79 -4.44
CA ALA A 66 11.51 27.19 -4.45
C ALA A 66 12.75 27.41 -3.55
N THR A 67 12.98 26.54 -2.55
CA THR A 67 14.16 26.53 -1.69
C THR A 67 15.24 25.55 -2.15
N HIS A 68 15.19 25.10 -3.40
CA HIS A 68 16.14 24.12 -3.96
C HIS A 68 16.27 22.82 -3.15
N GLY A 69 15.16 22.35 -2.58
CA GLY A 69 15.09 21.08 -1.86
C GLY A 69 15.71 21.09 -0.45
N HIS A 70 16.09 22.26 0.08
CA HIS A 70 16.60 22.35 1.44
C HIS A 70 15.55 21.92 2.46
N ALA A 71 15.92 20.98 3.32
CA ALA A 71 15.06 20.49 4.38
C ALA A 71 14.76 21.58 5.39
N GLU A 72 13.49 21.69 5.79
CA GLU A 72 13.03 22.62 6.82
C GLU A 72 12.42 21.86 7.99
N THR A 73 12.76 22.30 9.21
CA THR A 73 12.19 21.78 10.45
C THR A 73 11.35 22.84 11.12
N ILE A 74 10.10 22.52 11.41
CA ILE A 74 9.12 23.44 11.98
C ILE A 74 8.78 22.98 13.41
N PHE A 75 9.24 23.75 14.39
CA PHE A 75 8.88 23.56 15.79
C PHE A 75 7.39 23.77 16.00
N PHE A 76 6.74 22.82 16.66
CA PHE A 76 5.33 22.91 16.98
C PHE A 76 5.06 23.07 18.47
N ALA A 77 5.69 22.23 19.32
CA ALA A 77 5.52 22.26 20.77
C ALA A 77 6.67 21.55 21.48
N GLU A 78 6.94 21.95 22.71
CA GLU A 78 7.74 21.16 23.65
C GLU A 78 7.00 19.85 23.96
N TRP A 79 7.71 18.72 24.03
CA TRP A 79 7.07 17.43 24.24
C TRP A 79 7.66 16.63 25.41
N ILE A 80 8.91 16.15 25.33
CA ILE A 80 9.54 15.35 26.37
C ILE A 80 10.83 16.01 26.83
N TYR A 81 10.88 16.38 28.11
CA TYR A 81 12.04 17.00 28.77
C TYR A 81 12.29 16.30 30.09
N ILE A 82 13.04 15.17 30.05
CA ILE A 82 13.34 14.33 31.23
C ILE A 82 14.83 13.99 31.20
N GLY A 83 15.62 14.60 32.11
CA GLY A 83 17.07 14.40 32.16
C GLY A 83 17.73 14.75 30.83
N ASP A 84 18.46 13.80 30.25
CA ASP A 84 19.15 13.98 28.97
C ASP A 84 18.24 13.82 27.75
N LEU A 85 17.05 13.25 27.93
CA LEU A 85 16.07 13.13 26.84
C LEU A 85 15.30 14.44 26.70
N GLN A 86 15.67 15.22 25.69
CA GLN A 86 15.01 16.46 25.31
C GLN A 86 14.51 16.32 23.88
N LEU A 87 13.20 16.32 23.69
CA LEU A 87 12.57 16.09 22.41
C LEU A 87 11.37 17.01 22.22
N ASP A 88 11.42 17.80 21.18
CA ASP A 88 10.33 18.65 20.73
C ASP A 88 9.41 17.91 19.76
N TRP A 89 8.16 18.34 19.70
CA TRP A 89 7.29 17.99 18.58
C TRP A 89 7.62 18.91 17.41
N THR A 90 8.42 18.40 16.49
CA THR A 90 8.96 19.13 15.35
C THR A 90 8.57 18.39 14.06
N PHE A 91 8.04 19.11 13.10
CA PHE A 91 7.75 18.58 11.78
C PHE A 91 8.95 18.82 10.84
N ARG A 92 9.29 17.79 10.05
CA ARG A 92 10.32 17.85 9.03
C ARG A 92 9.69 17.82 7.64
N VAL A 93 10.05 18.79 6.80
CA VAL A 93 9.69 18.85 5.39
C VAL A 93 10.98 18.77 4.57
N ASP A 94 11.21 17.64 3.94
CA ASP A 94 12.31 17.38 3.01
C ASP A 94 11.81 16.63 1.78
N THR A 95 12.69 16.35 0.83
CA THR A 95 12.28 15.76 -0.46
C THR A 95 11.72 14.34 -0.31
N LEU A 96 12.15 13.58 0.68
CA LEU A 96 11.62 12.24 0.97
C LEU A 96 10.23 12.32 1.62
N SER A 97 10.06 13.15 2.65
CA SER A 97 8.74 13.36 3.28
C SER A 97 7.75 13.96 2.29
N ALA A 98 8.20 14.83 1.37
CA ALA A 98 7.38 15.41 0.32
C ALA A 98 6.76 14.39 -0.62
N VAL A 99 7.53 13.40 -1.10
CA VAL A 99 7.00 12.29 -1.90
C VAL A 99 5.94 11.51 -1.11
N MET A 100 6.21 11.19 0.15
CA MET A 100 5.27 10.44 0.99
C MET A 100 4.00 11.24 1.29
N MET A 101 4.11 12.55 1.59
CA MET A 101 2.95 13.41 1.82
C MET A 101 2.01 13.44 0.60
N LEU A 102 2.56 13.59 -0.62
CA LEU A 102 1.77 13.57 -1.86
C LEU A 102 1.09 12.23 -2.09
N VAL A 103 1.83 11.13 -1.96
CA VAL A 103 1.32 9.78 -2.21
C VAL A 103 0.22 9.42 -1.20
N VAL A 104 0.47 9.64 0.09
CA VAL A 104 -0.47 9.27 1.16
C VAL A 104 -1.75 10.10 1.08
N SER A 105 -1.66 11.44 0.96
CA SER A 105 -2.84 12.30 0.92
C SER A 105 -3.58 12.21 -0.41
N GLY A 106 -2.87 12.13 -1.55
CA GLY A 106 -3.48 12.09 -2.87
C GLY A 106 -4.23 10.78 -3.11
N VAL A 107 -3.55 9.64 -2.97
CA VAL A 107 -4.18 8.32 -3.10
C VAL A 107 -5.23 8.11 -2.01
N GLY A 108 -4.94 8.56 -0.77
CA GLY A 108 -5.89 8.51 0.34
C GLY A 108 -7.19 9.24 0.04
N THR A 109 -7.13 10.43 -0.58
CA THR A 109 -8.32 11.20 -0.99
C THR A 109 -9.16 10.45 -2.03
N LEU A 110 -8.51 9.84 -3.04
CA LEU A 110 -9.21 9.03 -4.04
C LEU A 110 -9.92 7.82 -3.41
N ILE A 111 -9.27 7.18 -2.44
CA ILE A 111 -9.84 6.07 -1.68
C ILE A 111 -11.05 6.54 -0.85
N HIS A 112 -10.98 7.72 -0.22
CA HIS A 112 -12.13 8.29 0.53
C HIS A 112 -13.33 8.53 -0.39
N ILE A 113 -13.12 9.10 -1.58
CA ILE A 113 -14.20 9.33 -2.55
C ILE A 113 -14.81 8.00 -3.02
N TYR A 114 -13.97 7.02 -3.39
CA TYR A 114 -14.42 5.68 -3.77
C TYR A 114 -15.22 5.01 -2.65
N ALA A 115 -14.77 5.15 -1.41
CA ALA A 115 -15.39 4.52 -0.25
C ALA A 115 -16.82 5.03 0.02
N ILE A 116 -17.20 6.24 -0.45
CA ILE A 116 -18.58 6.73 -0.34
C ILE A 116 -19.53 5.78 -1.07
N GLY A 117 -19.23 5.44 -2.32
CA GLY A 117 -20.03 4.50 -3.10
C GLY A 117 -19.96 3.08 -2.56
N TYR A 118 -18.76 2.60 -2.26
CA TYR A 118 -18.55 1.23 -1.77
C TYR A 118 -19.29 0.94 -0.47
N MET A 119 -19.23 1.84 0.52
CA MET A 119 -19.88 1.63 1.81
C MET A 119 -21.39 1.91 1.79
N HIS A 120 -21.87 2.74 0.84
CA HIS A 120 -23.29 2.96 0.62
C HIS A 120 -23.98 1.71 0.08
N GLU A 121 -23.29 0.98 -0.79
CA GLU A 121 -23.79 -0.19 -1.47
C GLU A 121 -23.46 -1.52 -0.75
N ASP A 122 -22.85 -1.46 0.43
CA ASP A 122 -22.59 -2.66 1.24
C ASP A 122 -23.93 -3.28 1.67
N VAL A 123 -24.37 -4.29 0.92
CA VAL A 123 -25.67 -4.97 1.09
C VAL A 123 -25.84 -5.58 2.47
N ARG A 124 -24.73 -5.85 3.20
CA ARG A 124 -24.74 -6.45 4.54
C ARG A 124 -25.23 -5.49 5.62
N PHE A 125 -25.10 -4.19 5.37
CA PHE A 125 -25.31 -3.16 6.39
C PHE A 125 -26.07 -1.95 5.83
N LYS A 126 -26.90 -2.17 4.83
CA LYS A 126 -27.73 -1.13 4.22
C LYS A 126 -28.48 -0.35 5.32
N ASP A 127 -28.39 0.98 5.26
CA ASP A 127 -29.01 1.92 6.20
C ASP A 127 -28.38 1.98 7.62
N ASP A 128 -27.22 1.34 7.88
CA ASP A 128 -26.50 1.52 9.16
C ASP A 128 -25.53 2.73 9.12
N ILE A 129 -26.11 3.92 9.32
CA ILE A 129 -25.35 5.16 9.37
C ILE A 129 -24.27 5.19 10.46
N LYS A 130 -24.41 4.40 11.53
CA LYS A 130 -23.41 4.34 12.61
C LYS A 130 -22.15 3.63 12.12
N ARG A 131 -22.28 2.56 11.34
CA ARG A 131 -21.15 1.85 10.71
C ARG A 131 -20.51 2.72 9.63
N PHE A 132 -21.31 3.32 8.75
CA PHE A 132 -20.82 4.25 7.73
C PHE A 132 -19.98 5.38 8.35
N ARG A 133 -20.50 6.04 9.40
CA ARG A 133 -19.80 7.09 10.15
C ARG A 133 -18.48 6.57 10.76
N ARG A 134 -18.52 5.43 11.45
CA ARG A 134 -17.35 4.82 12.10
C ARG A 134 -16.23 4.54 11.09
N PHE A 135 -16.60 4.10 9.89
CA PHE A 135 -15.66 3.84 8.82
C PHE A 135 -14.85 5.10 8.44
N PHE A 136 -15.52 6.20 8.15
CA PHE A 136 -14.86 7.45 7.76
C PHE A 136 -14.08 8.12 8.90
N VAL A 137 -14.54 7.95 10.14
CA VAL A 137 -13.76 8.37 11.33
C VAL A 137 -12.41 7.66 11.36
N PHE A 138 -12.38 6.34 11.16
CA PHE A 138 -11.14 5.57 11.19
C PHE A 138 -10.25 5.84 9.97
N LEU A 139 -10.83 6.08 8.79
CA LEU A 139 -10.06 6.45 7.61
C LEU A 139 -9.31 7.78 7.80
N ASN A 140 -10.00 8.82 8.28
CA ASN A 140 -9.35 10.11 8.53
C ASN A 140 -8.28 10.01 9.63
N LEU A 141 -8.53 9.24 10.70
CA LEU A 141 -7.52 8.98 11.73
C LEU A 141 -6.27 8.33 11.11
N PHE A 142 -6.46 7.37 10.20
CA PHE A 142 -5.36 6.70 9.53
C PHE A 142 -4.47 7.68 8.74
N ILE A 143 -5.08 8.58 7.95
CA ILE A 143 -4.31 9.59 7.21
C ILE A 143 -3.54 10.50 8.17
N ALA A 144 -4.17 10.97 9.27
CA ALA A 144 -3.51 11.80 10.26
C ALA A 144 -2.28 11.12 10.88
N MET A 145 -2.41 9.84 11.29
CA MET A 145 -1.31 9.08 11.88
C MET A 145 -0.19 8.84 10.87
N MET A 146 -0.53 8.59 9.61
CA MET A 146 0.48 8.43 8.55
C MET A 146 1.21 9.74 8.27
N MET A 147 0.52 10.90 8.34
CA MET A 147 1.18 12.21 8.22
C MET A 147 2.15 12.47 9.37
N ILE A 148 1.82 12.11 10.62
CA ILE A 148 2.77 12.18 11.75
C ILE A 148 4.00 11.31 11.46
N LEU A 149 3.81 10.09 10.93
CA LEU A 149 4.90 9.16 10.63
C LEU A 149 5.91 9.76 9.63
N VAL A 150 5.41 10.33 8.53
CA VAL A 150 6.28 10.79 7.43
C VAL A 150 6.85 12.19 7.62
N THR A 151 6.29 12.99 8.53
CA THR A 151 6.75 14.36 8.82
C THR A 151 7.47 14.50 10.16
N GLY A 152 7.54 13.45 10.98
CA GLY A 152 8.28 13.50 12.24
C GLY A 152 9.78 13.71 12.04
N ASP A 153 10.40 14.56 12.87
CA ASP A 153 11.84 14.89 12.82
C ASP A 153 12.70 14.00 13.72
N SER A 154 12.11 12.98 14.30
CA SER A 154 12.83 12.07 15.20
C SER A 154 12.28 10.65 15.10
N TYR A 155 13.10 9.67 15.50
CA TYR A 155 12.68 8.27 15.57
C TYR A 155 11.48 8.06 16.51
N LEU A 156 11.35 8.84 17.58
CA LEU A 156 10.21 8.71 18.49
C LEU A 156 8.93 9.29 17.90
N MET A 157 8.98 10.43 17.20
CA MET A 157 7.81 10.96 16.49
C MET A 157 7.37 10.04 15.35
N LEU A 158 8.34 9.51 14.58
CA LEU A 158 8.06 8.49 13.57
C LEU A 158 7.34 7.29 14.21
N PHE A 159 7.81 6.85 15.40
CA PHE A 159 7.20 5.74 16.13
C PHE A 159 5.77 6.04 16.61
N VAL A 160 5.44 7.27 17.00
CA VAL A 160 4.05 7.66 17.34
C VAL A 160 3.12 7.43 16.15
N GLY A 161 3.52 7.91 14.97
CA GLY A 161 2.76 7.64 13.74
C GLY A 161 2.69 6.14 13.40
N TRP A 162 3.81 5.43 13.59
CA TRP A 162 3.94 3.98 13.37
C TRP A 162 2.98 3.15 14.21
N GLU A 163 2.83 3.47 15.48
CA GLU A 163 1.86 2.88 16.38
C GLU A 163 0.43 3.30 16.04
N GLY A 164 0.25 4.57 15.68
CA GLY A 164 -1.05 5.11 15.29
C GLY A 164 -1.63 4.40 14.07
N VAL A 165 -0.84 4.16 13.01
CA VAL A 165 -1.31 3.39 11.84
C VAL A 165 -1.54 1.91 12.18
N GLY A 166 -0.79 1.36 13.14
CA GLY A 166 -1.02 0.02 13.68
C GLY A 166 -2.39 -0.10 14.35
N LEU A 167 -2.75 0.86 15.19
CA LEU A 167 -4.08 0.94 15.80
C LEU A 167 -5.18 1.10 14.75
N CYS A 168 -4.99 2.00 13.78
CA CYS A 168 -5.98 2.20 12.72
C CYS A 168 -6.19 0.93 11.88
N SER A 169 -5.13 0.19 11.59
CA SER A 169 -5.22 -1.08 10.87
C SER A 169 -6.05 -2.11 11.64
N PHE A 170 -5.83 -2.23 12.95
CA PHE A 170 -6.65 -3.09 13.82
C PHE A 170 -8.14 -2.75 13.72
N LEU A 171 -8.49 -1.45 13.85
CA LEU A 171 -9.87 -0.96 13.82
C LEU A 171 -10.54 -1.16 12.45
N LEU A 172 -9.77 -1.07 11.37
CA LEU A 172 -10.26 -1.15 10.00
C LEU A 172 -10.28 -2.59 9.46
N ILE A 173 -9.29 -3.42 9.77
CA ILE A 173 -9.29 -4.85 9.39
C ILE A 173 -10.42 -5.58 10.13
N GLY A 174 -10.56 -5.33 11.42
CA GLY A 174 -11.65 -5.84 12.24
C GLY A 174 -12.95 -5.03 12.13
N PHE A 175 -13.17 -4.27 11.07
CA PHE A 175 -14.32 -3.35 10.97
C PHE A 175 -15.66 -4.08 11.10
N TRP A 176 -15.79 -5.23 10.46
CA TRP A 176 -16.94 -6.13 10.56
C TRP A 176 -16.71 -7.20 11.65
N TYR A 177 -16.38 -6.77 12.88
CA TYR A 177 -15.95 -7.64 13.99
C TYR A 177 -16.97 -8.69 14.42
N ASP A 178 -18.23 -8.50 14.13
CA ASP A 178 -19.38 -9.33 14.53
C ASP A 178 -19.93 -10.21 13.37
N PHE A 179 -19.38 -10.04 12.14
CA PHE A 179 -19.78 -10.80 10.97
C PHE A 179 -18.54 -11.28 10.20
N ASP A 180 -18.70 -12.31 9.38
CA ASP A 180 -17.70 -12.71 8.40
C ASP A 180 -17.90 -11.98 7.06
N THR A 181 -17.07 -12.33 6.08
CA THR A 181 -17.15 -11.78 4.72
C THR A 181 -18.45 -12.14 3.99
N LEU A 182 -19.19 -13.10 4.51
CA LEU A 182 -20.45 -13.61 3.95
C LEU A 182 -21.68 -13.08 4.70
N GLY A 183 -21.47 -12.18 5.66
CA GLY A 183 -22.56 -11.57 6.45
C GLY A 183 -23.10 -12.47 7.57
N GLN A 184 -22.49 -13.62 7.85
CA GLN A 184 -22.88 -14.51 8.95
C GLN A 184 -22.21 -14.07 10.25
N LYS A 185 -22.87 -14.26 11.40
CA LYS A 185 -22.30 -13.96 12.72
C LYS A 185 -21.02 -14.79 12.93
N SER A 186 -19.89 -14.11 13.10
CA SER A 186 -18.59 -14.75 13.22
C SER A 186 -17.57 -13.83 13.89
N THR A 187 -16.60 -14.40 14.58
CA THR A 187 -15.46 -13.68 15.18
C THR A 187 -14.25 -13.61 14.24
N LYS A 188 -14.29 -14.23 13.06
CA LYS A 188 -13.15 -14.35 12.14
C LYS A 188 -12.53 -13.01 11.77
N ASN A 189 -13.35 -11.99 11.49
CA ASN A 189 -12.84 -10.65 11.14
C ASN A 189 -12.22 -9.94 12.36
N ALA A 190 -12.77 -10.14 13.55
CA ALA A 190 -12.16 -9.65 14.79
C ALA A 190 -10.81 -10.33 15.09
N GLU A 191 -10.71 -11.63 14.83
CA GLU A 191 -9.47 -12.40 14.96
C GLU A 191 -8.41 -11.94 13.95
N ALA A 192 -8.80 -11.65 12.69
CA ALA A 192 -7.92 -11.09 11.69
C ALA A 192 -7.35 -9.73 12.11
N GLY A 193 -8.19 -8.83 12.66
CA GLY A 193 -7.74 -7.57 13.23
C GLY A 193 -6.75 -7.76 14.38
N LYS A 194 -7.05 -8.64 15.33
CA LYS A 194 -6.16 -8.98 16.45
C LYS A 194 -4.83 -9.56 15.96
N LYS A 195 -4.86 -10.48 14.99
CA LYS A 195 -3.66 -11.07 14.39
C LYS A 195 -2.77 -10.00 13.77
N ALA A 196 -3.37 -9.08 12.99
CA ALA A 196 -2.63 -7.97 12.40
C ALA A 196 -1.96 -7.10 13.47
N PHE A 197 -2.70 -6.73 14.52
CA PHE A 197 -2.18 -5.93 15.62
C PHE A 197 -1.02 -6.64 16.35
N ILE A 198 -1.20 -7.89 16.75
CA ILE A 198 -0.19 -8.65 17.52
C ILE A 198 1.07 -8.90 16.68
N ALA A 199 0.93 -9.32 15.42
CA ALA A 199 2.09 -9.57 14.56
C ALA A 199 2.91 -8.29 14.33
N ASN A 200 2.23 -7.15 14.12
CA ASN A 200 2.90 -5.86 14.02
C ASN A 200 3.57 -5.46 15.33
N ARG A 201 2.93 -5.72 16.49
CA ARG A 201 3.51 -5.40 17.81
C ARG A 201 4.83 -6.12 18.07
N VAL A 202 4.98 -7.35 17.58
CA VAL A 202 6.28 -8.06 17.62
C VAL A 202 7.34 -7.30 16.82
N GLY A 203 7.00 -6.78 15.64
CA GLY A 203 7.87 -5.90 14.86
C GLY A 203 8.17 -4.58 15.59
N ASP A 204 7.16 -3.96 16.17
CA ASP A 204 7.25 -2.68 16.89
C ASP A 204 8.19 -2.78 18.09
N PHE A 205 8.23 -3.93 18.77
CA PHE A 205 9.21 -4.19 19.83
C PHE A 205 10.65 -4.12 19.31
N GLY A 206 10.93 -4.67 18.13
CA GLY A 206 12.25 -4.53 17.49
C GLY A 206 12.59 -3.07 17.21
N PHE A 207 11.65 -2.28 16.69
CA PHE A 207 11.90 -0.87 16.45
C PHE A 207 12.10 -0.07 17.76
N LEU A 208 11.40 -0.41 18.85
CA LEU A 208 11.68 0.18 20.18
C LEU A 208 13.09 -0.14 20.65
N LEU A 209 13.60 -1.34 20.46
CA LEU A 209 14.99 -1.67 20.78
C LEU A 209 15.97 -0.82 19.96
N ALA A 210 15.67 -0.57 18.68
CA ALA A 210 16.46 0.35 17.86
C ALA A 210 16.46 1.77 18.44
N ILE A 211 15.30 2.30 18.83
CA ILE A 211 15.16 3.63 19.44
C ILE A 211 15.96 3.73 20.74
N PHE A 212 15.82 2.75 21.65
CA PHE A 212 16.54 2.75 22.92
C PHE A 212 18.06 2.65 22.71
N THR A 213 18.53 1.79 21.80
CA THR A 213 19.95 1.65 21.49
C THR A 213 20.50 2.92 20.85
N THR A 214 19.73 3.57 19.98
CA THR A 214 20.08 4.86 19.36
C THR A 214 20.26 5.95 20.42
N PHE A 215 19.28 6.09 21.31
CA PHE A 215 19.38 7.08 22.40
C PHE A 215 20.54 6.80 23.34
N TRP A 216 20.70 5.53 23.75
CA TRP A 216 21.79 5.15 24.66
C TRP A 216 23.17 5.43 24.09
N HIS A 217 23.36 5.26 22.77
CA HIS A 217 24.66 5.41 22.14
C HIS A 217 24.94 6.85 21.67
N PHE A 218 23.95 7.51 21.06
CA PHE A 218 24.12 8.85 20.47
C PHE A 218 23.59 10.00 21.34
N GLY A 219 22.88 9.72 22.44
CA GLY A 219 22.29 10.72 23.33
C GLY A 219 21.16 11.55 22.71
N SER A 220 20.69 11.18 21.50
CA SER A 220 19.63 11.88 20.78
C SER A 220 18.78 10.91 19.96
N LEU A 221 17.54 11.34 19.62
CA LEU A 221 16.66 10.64 18.69
C LEU A 221 16.32 11.49 17.46
N GLN A 222 16.78 12.74 17.40
CA GLN A 222 16.63 13.62 16.22
C GLN A 222 17.52 13.11 15.08
N PHE A 223 16.97 13.05 13.87
CA PHE A 223 17.66 12.46 12.72
C PHE A 223 19.03 13.10 12.47
N ASP A 224 19.08 14.43 12.33
CA ASP A 224 20.32 15.13 11.97
C ASP A 224 21.41 14.91 13.04
N LYS A 225 21.05 14.98 14.33
CA LYS A 225 22.01 14.75 15.43
C LYS A 225 22.53 13.31 15.44
N VAL A 226 21.64 12.32 15.19
CA VAL A 226 22.03 10.92 15.14
C VAL A 226 22.94 10.65 13.95
N PHE A 227 22.64 11.19 12.77
CA PHE A 227 23.42 10.98 11.55
C PHE A 227 24.78 11.68 11.62
N GLU A 228 24.84 12.89 12.16
CA GLU A 228 26.09 13.60 12.40
C GLU A 228 26.98 12.82 13.38
N ALA A 229 26.44 12.38 14.51
CA ALA A 229 27.20 11.62 15.52
C ALA A 229 27.68 10.26 14.97
N ALA A 230 26.83 9.55 14.21
CA ALA A 230 27.20 8.27 13.59
C ALA A 230 28.29 8.41 12.54
N SER A 231 28.30 9.53 11.78
CA SER A 231 29.32 9.82 10.77
C SER A 231 30.65 10.26 11.41
N ALA A 232 30.59 11.04 12.50
CA ALA A 232 31.78 11.51 13.20
C ALA A 232 32.50 10.41 13.98
N HIS A 233 31.74 9.51 14.62
CA HIS A 233 32.27 8.42 15.46
C HIS A 233 31.53 7.11 15.14
N PRO A 234 31.80 6.48 13.97
CA PRO A 234 31.13 5.25 13.59
C PRO A 234 31.53 4.09 14.50
N ASP A 235 30.53 3.47 15.13
CA ASP A 235 30.65 2.16 15.79
C ASP A 235 29.86 1.12 14.99
N PRO A 236 30.54 0.33 14.12
CA PRO A 236 29.84 -0.61 13.23
C PRO A 236 29.05 -1.68 13.98
N VAL A 237 29.42 -2.04 15.21
CA VAL A 237 28.70 -3.06 16.01
C VAL A 237 27.37 -2.49 16.48
N VAL A 238 27.40 -1.30 17.09
CA VAL A 238 26.17 -0.65 17.60
C VAL A 238 25.26 -0.24 16.44
N ILE A 239 25.82 0.34 15.36
CA ILE A 239 25.02 0.73 14.18
C ILE A 239 24.40 -0.50 13.51
N SER A 240 25.12 -1.65 13.43
CA SER A 240 24.55 -2.90 12.95
C SER A 240 23.40 -3.39 13.85
N ALA A 241 23.53 -3.30 15.16
CA ALA A 241 22.47 -3.66 16.09
C ALA A 241 21.22 -2.77 15.89
N ILE A 242 21.40 -1.45 15.79
CA ILE A 242 20.31 -0.48 15.54
C ILE A 242 19.59 -0.83 14.22
N THR A 243 20.33 -0.99 13.13
CA THR A 243 19.76 -1.26 11.80
C THR A 243 19.07 -2.62 11.70
N LEU A 244 19.59 -3.65 12.37
CA LEU A 244 18.93 -4.97 12.45
C LEU A 244 17.70 -4.95 13.36
N PHE A 245 17.68 -4.19 14.45
CA PHE A 245 16.48 -3.97 15.24
C PHE A 245 15.41 -3.19 14.45
N MET A 246 15.81 -2.18 13.65
CA MET A 246 14.89 -1.52 12.69
C MET A 246 14.32 -2.53 11.69
N LEU A 247 15.13 -3.48 11.19
CA LEU A 247 14.67 -4.52 10.27
C LEU A 247 13.56 -5.38 10.88
N ILE A 248 13.61 -5.69 12.19
CA ILE A 248 12.51 -6.41 12.86
C ILE A 248 11.21 -5.59 12.75
N GLY A 249 11.27 -4.26 12.96
CA GLY A 249 10.14 -3.36 12.73
C GLY A 249 9.64 -3.38 11.28
N VAL A 250 10.57 -3.35 10.32
CA VAL A 250 10.29 -3.45 8.88
C VAL A 250 9.57 -4.75 8.54
N THR A 251 10.01 -5.90 9.11
CA THR A 251 9.35 -7.19 8.85
C THR A 251 7.90 -7.20 9.31
N GLY A 252 7.57 -6.48 10.38
CA GLY A 252 6.19 -6.30 10.85
C GLY A 252 5.35 -5.47 9.88
N LYS A 253 5.64 -4.17 9.77
CA LYS A 253 4.81 -3.23 8.98
C LYS A 253 4.82 -3.52 7.48
N SER A 254 5.99 -3.83 6.91
CA SER A 254 6.11 -4.15 5.48
C SER A 254 5.92 -5.64 5.17
N ALA A 255 5.40 -6.41 6.13
CA ALA A 255 5.01 -7.82 5.96
C ALA A 255 6.08 -8.68 5.28
N GLN A 256 7.33 -8.56 5.75
CA GLN A 256 8.42 -9.41 5.30
C GLN A 256 8.49 -10.69 6.13
N VAL A 257 9.15 -11.73 5.62
CA VAL A 257 9.41 -12.96 6.36
C VAL A 257 10.21 -12.61 7.63
N PRO A 258 9.82 -13.13 8.82
CA PRO A 258 8.74 -14.09 9.08
C PRO A 258 7.37 -13.46 9.44
N LEU A 259 7.25 -12.15 9.62
CA LEU A 259 6.06 -11.49 10.16
C LEU A 259 4.98 -11.14 9.11
N TYR A 260 5.05 -11.67 7.89
CA TYR A 260 4.10 -11.42 6.79
C TYR A 260 2.68 -11.96 7.03
N VAL A 261 2.49 -12.87 7.97
CA VAL A 261 1.31 -13.74 8.14
C VAL A 261 -0.01 -13.01 8.41
N TRP A 262 0.04 -11.74 8.81
CA TRP A 262 -1.14 -10.92 9.08
C TRP A 262 -1.75 -10.31 7.81
N LEU A 263 -0.91 -10.06 6.78
CA LEU A 263 -1.33 -9.29 5.60
C LEU A 263 -2.40 -10.01 4.75
N PRO A 264 -2.31 -11.32 4.48
CA PRO A 264 -3.36 -12.04 3.76
C PRO A 264 -4.70 -12.09 4.52
N ASP A 265 -4.67 -12.15 5.85
CA ASP A 265 -5.87 -12.15 6.68
C ASP A 265 -6.48 -10.74 6.85
N ALA A 266 -5.68 -9.68 6.58
CA ALA A 266 -6.18 -8.31 6.52
C ALA A 266 -7.24 -8.09 5.41
N MET A 267 -7.40 -9.05 4.49
CA MET A 267 -8.47 -9.05 3.48
C MET A 267 -9.88 -9.20 4.08
N ALA A 268 -9.99 -9.51 5.36
CA ALA A 268 -11.24 -9.55 6.13
C ALA A 268 -11.94 -8.18 6.22
N GLY A 269 -11.21 -7.08 6.12
CA GLY A 269 -11.77 -5.73 6.13
C GLY A 269 -12.40 -5.30 4.80
N PRO A 270 -13.14 -4.17 4.80
CA PRO A 270 -13.69 -3.57 3.58
C PRO A 270 -12.60 -3.28 2.54
N THR A 271 -12.90 -3.44 1.25
CA THR A 271 -11.88 -3.32 0.19
C THR A 271 -11.18 -1.95 0.14
N PRO A 272 -11.84 -0.79 0.40
CA PRO A 272 -11.12 0.49 0.49
C PRO A 272 -10.04 0.52 1.58
N VAL A 273 -10.23 -0.24 2.68
CA VAL A 273 -9.20 -0.43 3.72
C VAL A 273 -8.01 -1.19 3.17
N SER A 274 -8.27 -2.27 2.43
CA SER A 274 -7.19 -3.03 1.77
C SER A 274 -6.41 -2.14 0.82
N ALA A 275 -7.08 -1.32 0.01
CA ALA A 275 -6.41 -0.35 -0.85
C ALA A 275 -5.55 0.64 -0.06
N LEU A 276 -6.06 1.21 1.04
CA LEU A 276 -5.33 2.19 1.84
C LEU A 276 -4.09 1.59 2.50
N ILE A 277 -4.25 0.46 3.20
CA ILE A 277 -3.16 -0.22 3.92
C ILE A 277 -2.06 -0.69 2.95
N HIS A 278 -2.45 -1.30 1.81
CA HIS A 278 -1.53 -2.03 0.94
C HIS A 278 -0.92 -1.19 -0.18
N ALA A 279 -1.52 -0.03 -0.53
CA ALA A 279 -1.01 0.78 -1.62
C ALA A 279 -0.03 1.86 -1.16
N ALA A 280 -0.44 2.74 -0.24
CA ALA A 280 0.22 4.02 -0.03
C ALA A 280 0.64 4.30 1.43
N THR A 281 0.27 3.45 2.40
CA THR A 281 0.36 3.85 3.80
C THR A 281 1.13 2.84 4.66
N MET A 282 0.47 2.08 5.52
CA MET A 282 1.10 1.28 6.58
C MET A 282 2.25 0.39 6.10
N VAL A 283 2.04 -0.33 4.99
CA VAL A 283 3.06 -1.28 4.50
C VAL A 283 4.29 -0.61 3.89
N THR A 284 4.18 0.66 3.51
CA THR A 284 5.31 1.46 2.99
C THR A 284 6.16 2.06 4.10
N ALA A 285 5.67 2.07 5.34
CA ALA A 285 6.36 2.65 6.49
C ALA A 285 7.73 2.01 6.77
N GLY A 286 7.87 0.69 6.57
CA GLY A 286 9.17 0.02 6.73
C GLY A 286 10.18 0.42 5.66
N VAL A 287 9.75 0.55 4.41
CA VAL A 287 10.60 1.06 3.33
C VAL A 287 11.03 2.50 3.63
N TYR A 288 10.09 3.35 4.05
CA TYR A 288 10.36 4.72 4.47
C TYR A 288 11.37 4.78 5.62
N LEU A 289 11.24 3.92 6.64
CA LEU A 289 12.18 3.86 7.77
C LEU A 289 13.61 3.55 7.31
N VAL A 290 13.80 2.59 6.41
CA VAL A 290 15.13 2.25 5.89
C VAL A 290 15.71 3.42 5.08
N VAL A 291 14.92 4.02 4.18
CA VAL A 291 15.36 5.17 3.38
C VAL A 291 15.68 6.37 4.27
N ARG A 292 14.84 6.66 5.28
CA ARG A 292 15.10 7.74 6.26
C ARG A 292 16.39 7.50 7.05
N SER A 293 16.72 6.25 7.29
CA SER A 293 17.93 5.83 8.02
C SER A 293 19.10 5.46 7.09
N ALA A 294 19.06 5.86 5.82
CA ALA A 294 20.11 5.61 4.84
C ALA A 294 21.53 5.93 5.35
N PRO A 295 21.77 7.07 6.06
CA PRO A 295 23.08 7.36 6.60
C PRO A 295 23.63 6.28 7.54
N LEU A 296 22.75 5.59 8.31
CA LEU A 296 23.18 4.49 9.19
C LEU A 296 23.43 3.20 8.40
N TYR A 297 22.55 2.87 7.45
CA TYR A 297 22.68 1.65 6.63
C TYR A 297 23.94 1.68 5.74
N ASN A 298 24.32 2.85 5.22
CA ASN A 298 25.52 3.03 4.42
C ASN A 298 26.83 2.76 5.18
N LEU A 299 26.82 2.82 6.52
CA LEU A 299 27.98 2.52 7.36
C LEU A 299 28.16 1.03 7.66
N VAL A 300 27.12 0.18 7.39
CA VAL A 300 27.09 -1.23 7.85
C VAL A 300 26.65 -2.18 6.74
N HIS A 301 27.54 -2.48 5.82
CA HIS A 301 27.25 -3.33 4.64
C HIS A 301 26.66 -4.70 5.00
N GLY A 302 27.10 -5.35 6.09
CA GLY A 302 26.57 -6.65 6.52
C GLY A 302 25.09 -6.62 6.89
N ALA A 303 24.64 -5.58 7.59
CA ALA A 303 23.22 -5.39 7.92
C ALA A 303 22.41 -5.08 6.65
N SER A 304 22.93 -4.24 5.75
CA SER A 304 22.33 -3.91 4.46
C SER A 304 22.13 -5.16 3.60
N TYR A 305 23.09 -6.07 3.55
CA TYR A 305 22.97 -7.35 2.86
C TYR A 305 21.82 -8.20 3.43
N ILE A 306 21.67 -8.28 4.75
CA ILE A 306 20.58 -9.02 5.40
C ILE A 306 19.22 -8.41 5.01
N VAL A 307 19.09 -7.08 5.01
CA VAL A 307 17.87 -6.38 4.57
C VAL A 307 17.55 -6.74 3.12
N ALA A 308 18.52 -6.63 2.21
CA ALA A 308 18.35 -6.94 0.80
C ALA A 308 17.92 -8.40 0.57
N MET A 309 18.55 -9.34 1.28
CA MET A 309 18.24 -10.76 1.14
C MET A 309 16.86 -11.13 1.71
N ILE A 310 16.46 -10.58 2.87
CA ILE A 310 15.10 -10.77 3.41
C ILE A 310 14.06 -10.24 2.42
N GLY A 311 14.29 -9.07 1.83
CA GLY A 311 13.41 -8.52 0.79
C GLY A 311 13.30 -9.45 -0.42
N ALA A 312 14.42 -9.89 -0.99
CA ALA A 312 14.45 -10.75 -2.18
C ALA A 312 13.81 -12.13 -1.93
N VAL A 313 14.09 -12.77 -0.79
CA VAL A 313 13.46 -14.04 -0.39
C VAL A 313 11.97 -13.86 -0.20
N THR A 314 11.54 -12.78 0.47
CA THR A 314 10.11 -12.49 0.65
C THR A 314 9.40 -12.26 -0.68
N ALA A 315 10.06 -11.55 -1.63
CA ALA A 315 9.49 -11.31 -2.95
C ALA A 315 9.18 -12.60 -3.69
N LEU A 316 10.13 -13.54 -3.72
CA LEU A 316 9.95 -14.84 -4.36
C LEU A 316 8.92 -15.71 -3.61
N PHE A 317 9.07 -15.82 -2.30
CA PHE A 317 8.18 -16.63 -1.45
C PHE A 317 6.70 -16.21 -1.62
N ALA A 318 6.42 -14.92 -1.53
CA ALA A 318 5.06 -14.41 -1.68
C ALA A 318 4.52 -14.61 -3.11
N ALA A 319 5.36 -14.44 -4.13
CA ALA A 319 4.97 -14.67 -5.53
C ALA A 319 4.58 -16.14 -5.78
N THR A 320 5.27 -17.11 -5.18
CA THR A 320 4.89 -18.54 -5.30
C THR A 320 3.53 -18.82 -4.67
N ILE A 321 3.22 -18.22 -3.52
CA ILE A 321 1.92 -18.41 -2.87
C ILE A 321 0.78 -17.75 -3.68
N ALA A 322 1.04 -16.57 -4.25
CA ALA A 322 0.05 -15.84 -5.08
C ALA A 322 -0.48 -16.68 -6.25
N VAL A 323 0.38 -17.52 -6.85
CA VAL A 323 0.01 -18.42 -7.95
C VAL A 323 -1.12 -19.38 -7.59
N GLY A 324 -1.17 -19.85 -6.34
CA GLY A 324 -2.14 -20.85 -5.87
C GLY A 324 -3.43 -20.27 -5.26
N GLN A 325 -3.56 -18.96 -5.11
CA GLN A 325 -4.74 -18.35 -4.49
C GLN A 325 -5.95 -18.31 -5.42
N TYR A 326 -7.15 -18.47 -4.85
CA TYR A 326 -8.42 -18.35 -5.56
C TYR A 326 -9.20 -17.08 -5.21
N ASP A 327 -9.00 -16.53 -4.02
CA ASP A 327 -9.59 -15.27 -3.61
C ASP A 327 -8.85 -14.09 -4.29
N ILE A 328 -9.62 -13.25 -5.02
CA ILE A 328 -9.09 -12.11 -5.79
C ILE A 328 -8.28 -11.13 -4.90
N LYS A 329 -8.74 -10.86 -3.66
CA LYS A 329 -8.04 -9.98 -2.73
C LYS A 329 -6.78 -10.65 -2.17
N LYS A 330 -6.79 -11.97 -1.92
CA LYS A 330 -5.60 -12.69 -1.41
C LYS A 330 -4.50 -12.75 -2.46
N VAL A 331 -4.81 -12.92 -3.76
CA VAL A 331 -3.79 -12.80 -4.82
C VAL A 331 -3.13 -11.42 -4.75
N LEU A 332 -3.93 -10.35 -4.63
CA LEU A 332 -3.41 -8.98 -4.51
C LEU A 332 -2.64 -8.74 -3.21
N ALA A 333 -3.01 -9.38 -2.10
CA ALA A 333 -2.29 -9.31 -0.83
C ALA A 333 -0.88 -9.93 -0.95
N TYR A 334 -0.79 -11.16 -1.45
CA TYR A 334 0.52 -11.81 -1.68
C TYR A 334 1.35 -11.07 -2.73
N SER A 335 0.71 -10.51 -3.75
CA SER A 335 1.41 -9.65 -4.70
C SER A 335 1.93 -8.36 -4.05
N THR A 336 1.26 -7.82 -3.01
CA THR A 336 1.77 -6.69 -2.23
C THR A 336 3.00 -7.09 -1.41
N ILE A 337 2.95 -8.23 -0.70
CA ILE A 337 4.11 -8.76 0.04
C ILE A 337 5.30 -8.92 -0.90
N SER A 338 5.07 -9.47 -2.11
CA SER A 338 6.12 -9.63 -3.11
C SER A 338 6.72 -8.28 -3.56
N GLN A 339 5.89 -7.27 -3.89
CA GLN A 339 6.39 -5.96 -4.32
C GLN A 339 7.09 -5.19 -3.19
N LEU A 340 6.62 -5.31 -1.95
CA LEU A 340 7.35 -4.80 -0.79
C LEU A 340 8.70 -5.50 -0.63
N GLY A 341 8.77 -6.79 -0.93
CA GLY A 341 10.04 -7.52 -1.01
C GLY A 341 11.01 -6.92 -2.03
N PHE A 342 10.52 -6.53 -3.22
CA PHE A 342 11.34 -5.77 -4.20
C PHE A 342 11.86 -4.46 -3.62
N MET A 343 10.98 -3.68 -2.96
CA MET A 343 11.36 -2.39 -2.37
C MET A 343 12.37 -2.56 -1.24
N VAL A 344 12.12 -3.52 -0.33
CA VAL A 344 13.02 -3.81 0.80
C VAL A 344 14.38 -4.31 0.29
N ALA A 345 14.40 -5.14 -0.77
CA ALA A 345 15.64 -5.55 -1.42
C ALA A 345 16.38 -4.35 -2.01
N ALA A 346 15.69 -3.45 -2.72
CA ALA A 346 16.27 -2.26 -3.31
C ALA A 346 16.91 -1.35 -2.25
N VAL A 347 16.15 -0.98 -1.21
CA VAL A 347 16.68 -0.09 -0.16
C VAL A 347 17.77 -0.76 0.68
N GLY A 348 17.73 -2.10 0.82
CA GLY A 348 18.79 -2.88 1.45
C GLY A 348 20.09 -2.89 0.64
N MET A 349 20.04 -2.79 -0.69
CA MET A 349 21.20 -2.65 -1.56
C MET A 349 21.73 -1.20 -1.64
N GLY A 350 21.07 -0.23 -1.01
CA GLY A 350 21.39 1.19 -1.16
C GLY A 350 20.73 1.86 -2.37
N ALA A 351 19.92 1.13 -3.14
CA ALA A 351 19.15 1.63 -4.28
C ALA A 351 17.88 2.39 -3.79
N TYR A 352 18.11 3.44 -2.98
CA TYR A 352 17.03 4.16 -2.29
C TYR A 352 16.08 4.85 -3.26
N VAL A 353 16.60 5.46 -4.33
CA VAL A 353 15.79 6.13 -5.37
C VAL A 353 14.88 5.12 -6.06
N ALA A 354 15.42 3.99 -6.52
CA ALA A 354 14.65 2.93 -7.15
C ALA A 354 13.57 2.36 -6.21
N GLY A 355 13.89 2.20 -4.91
CA GLY A 355 12.94 1.78 -3.89
C GLY A 355 11.78 2.76 -3.70
N VAL A 356 12.06 4.07 -3.58
CA VAL A 356 11.04 5.13 -3.44
C VAL A 356 10.25 5.32 -4.74
N PHE A 357 10.89 5.23 -5.90
CA PHE A 357 10.22 5.29 -7.19
C PHE A 357 9.21 4.15 -7.35
N HIS A 358 9.64 2.93 -7.02
CA HIS A 358 8.73 1.78 -7.06
C HIS A 358 7.61 1.90 -6.00
N LEU A 359 7.89 2.46 -4.82
CA LEU A 359 6.88 2.74 -3.79
C LEU A 359 5.81 3.70 -4.32
N ALA A 360 6.19 4.80 -4.97
CA ALA A 360 5.25 5.78 -5.50
C ALA A 360 4.38 5.19 -6.63
N THR A 361 5.00 4.52 -7.61
CA THR A 361 4.26 3.87 -8.71
C THR A 361 3.38 2.72 -8.20
N HIS A 362 3.87 1.94 -7.24
CA HIS A 362 3.14 0.88 -6.56
C HIS A 362 1.87 1.41 -5.91
N ALA A 363 1.92 2.57 -5.25
CA ALA A 363 0.75 3.16 -4.64
C ALA A 363 -0.38 3.39 -5.66
N PHE A 364 -0.06 3.83 -6.87
CA PHE A 364 -1.05 4.06 -7.93
C PHE A 364 -1.68 2.77 -8.43
N PHE A 365 -0.88 1.83 -8.90
CA PHE A 365 -1.45 0.62 -9.49
C PHE A 365 -2.01 -0.36 -8.45
N LYS A 366 -1.54 -0.34 -7.19
CA LYS A 366 -2.12 -1.18 -6.14
C LYS A 366 -3.45 -0.65 -5.63
N ALA A 367 -3.57 0.67 -5.42
CA ALA A 367 -4.88 1.27 -5.13
C ALA A 367 -5.87 0.95 -6.24
N LEU A 368 -5.46 1.11 -7.52
CA LEU A 368 -6.28 0.77 -8.68
C LEU A 368 -6.75 -0.69 -8.64
N LEU A 369 -5.84 -1.64 -8.44
CA LEU A 369 -6.16 -3.07 -8.44
C LEU A 369 -7.08 -3.47 -7.29
N PHE A 370 -6.79 -3.02 -6.06
CA PHE A 370 -7.64 -3.34 -4.92
C PHE A 370 -9.03 -2.72 -5.04
N LEU A 371 -9.14 -1.44 -5.41
CA LEU A 371 -10.43 -0.79 -5.58
C LEU A 371 -11.22 -1.41 -6.75
N SER A 372 -10.57 -1.76 -7.87
CA SER A 372 -11.22 -2.48 -8.96
C SER A 372 -11.66 -3.89 -8.54
N ALA A 373 -10.88 -4.60 -7.71
CA ALA A 373 -11.32 -5.87 -7.11
C ALA A 373 -12.54 -5.67 -6.20
N GLY A 374 -12.60 -4.55 -5.48
CA GLY A 374 -13.78 -4.16 -4.70
C GLY A 374 -15.01 -3.94 -5.58
N SER A 375 -14.84 -3.29 -6.73
CA SER A 375 -15.92 -3.13 -7.71
C SER A 375 -16.41 -4.48 -8.24
N ILE A 376 -15.52 -5.43 -8.53
CA ILE A 376 -15.87 -6.78 -8.98
C ILE A 376 -16.67 -7.52 -7.90
N ILE A 377 -16.18 -7.53 -6.66
CA ILE A 377 -16.84 -8.21 -5.53
C ILE A 377 -18.24 -7.63 -5.31
N LEU A 378 -18.38 -6.31 -5.31
CA LEU A 378 -19.66 -5.64 -5.15
C LEU A 378 -20.62 -5.93 -6.30
N GLY A 379 -20.13 -6.01 -7.56
CA GLY A 379 -20.91 -6.43 -8.72
C GLY A 379 -21.44 -7.86 -8.57
N MET A 380 -20.61 -8.78 -8.06
CA MET A 380 -21.00 -10.16 -7.77
C MET A 380 -22.01 -10.24 -6.60
N GLU A 381 -21.85 -9.43 -5.55
CA GLU A 381 -22.80 -9.34 -4.43
C GLU A 381 -24.19 -8.86 -4.91
N ARG A 382 -24.23 -7.85 -5.81
CA ARG A 382 -25.48 -7.38 -6.42
C ARG A 382 -26.15 -8.46 -7.26
N GLY A 383 -25.39 -9.15 -8.12
CA GLY A 383 -25.90 -10.27 -8.92
C GLY A 383 -26.49 -11.39 -8.06
N HIS A 384 -25.86 -11.71 -6.93
CA HIS A 384 -26.38 -12.67 -5.96
C HIS A 384 -27.69 -12.20 -5.32
N HIS A 385 -27.76 -10.93 -4.92
CA HIS A 385 -28.97 -10.35 -4.32
C HIS A 385 -30.15 -10.31 -5.30
N HIS A 386 -29.91 -10.00 -6.59
CA HIS A 386 -30.93 -10.05 -7.63
C HIS A 386 -31.54 -11.44 -7.80
N LEU A 387 -30.73 -12.49 -7.75
CA LEU A 387 -31.23 -13.86 -7.87
C LEU A 387 -32.02 -14.31 -6.64
N ALA A 388 -31.61 -13.89 -5.43
CA ALA A 388 -32.29 -14.26 -4.21
C ALA A 388 -33.70 -13.64 -4.10
N HIS A 389 -33.91 -12.40 -4.60
CA HIS A 389 -35.22 -11.73 -4.57
C HIS A 389 -36.07 -11.95 -5.83
N GLY A 390 -35.50 -12.42 -6.94
CA GLY A 390 -36.25 -12.74 -8.16
C GLY A 390 -37.11 -13.99 -8.07
N HIS A 391 -36.99 -14.78 -7.01
CA HIS A 391 -37.81 -15.99 -6.75
C HIS A 391 -39.04 -15.74 -5.87
N GLU A 392 -39.22 -14.54 -5.31
CA GLU A 392 -40.39 -14.23 -4.44
C GLU A 392 -41.69 -13.97 -5.21
N ASP A 393 -41.68 -13.83 -6.55
CA ASP A 393 -42.87 -13.57 -7.37
C ASP A 393 -43.54 -14.82 -7.96
N HIS A 394 -43.11 -16.01 -7.62
CA HIS A 394 -43.81 -17.25 -8.00
C HIS A 394 -44.18 -18.07 -6.76
N ASP A 395 -45.44 -17.92 -6.34
CA ASP A 395 -46.15 -18.83 -5.45
C ASP A 395 -46.03 -20.29 -5.93
N ASP A 396 -45.14 -21.06 -5.32
CA ASP A 396 -45.30 -22.51 -5.18
C ASP A 396 -44.69 -22.95 -3.86
N ALA A 397 -45.60 -23.15 -2.89
CA ALA A 397 -45.32 -23.78 -1.61
C ALA A 397 -44.89 -25.25 -1.86
N ASP A 398 -44.00 -25.74 -1.01
CA ASP A 398 -43.49 -27.09 -0.88
C ASP A 398 -42.28 -27.47 -1.74
N VAL A 399 -41.10 -26.94 -1.40
CA VAL A 399 -39.86 -27.72 -1.54
C VAL A 399 -39.04 -27.55 -0.26
N HIS A 400 -39.02 -28.57 0.59
CA HIS A 400 -38.03 -28.74 1.63
C HIS A 400 -36.67 -28.86 0.98
N HIS A 401 -35.85 -27.82 1.03
CA HIS A 401 -34.41 -27.86 0.74
C HIS A 401 -33.67 -28.07 2.04
N ASP A 402 -33.46 -29.35 2.40
CA ASP A 402 -32.38 -29.80 3.32
C ASP A 402 -31.07 -30.04 2.51
N GLU A 403 -30.76 -29.20 1.55
CA GLU A 403 -29.42 -29.12 0.96
C GLU A 403 -28.71 -27.96 1.67
N GLU A 404 -27.58 -28.25 2.35
CA GLU A 404 -26.65 -27.22 2.83
C GLU A 404 -26.34 -26.30 1.65
N GLU A 405 -26.96 -25.12 1.58
CA GLU A 405 -26.65 -24.09 0.58
C GLU A 405 -25.15 -23.82 0.67
N GLU A 406 -24.41 -24.20 -0.36
CA GLU A 406 -22.99 -23.94 -0.46
C GLU A 406 -22.81 -22.41 -0.45
N VAL A 407 -22.26 -21.89 0.65
CA VAL A 407 -22.21 -20.44 0.92
C VAL A 407 -21.42 -19.75 -0.20
N PHE A 408 -22.10 -18.95 -1.01
CA PHE A 408 -21.51 -18.24 -2.15
C PHE A 408 -20.48 -17.20 -1.68
N ASP A 409 -19.22 -17.35 -2.15
CA ASP A 409 -18.14 -16.38 -1.91
C ASP A 409 -17.95 -15.48 -3.14
N PRO A 410 -18.32 -14.18 -3.06
CA PRO A 410 -18.17 -13.22 -4.15
C PRO A 410 -16.71 -12.89 -4.48
N GLY A 411 -15.75 -13.20 -3.60
CA GLY A 411 -14.33 -13.02 -3.79
C GLY A 411 -13.64 -14.18 -4.51
N ASP A 412 -14.28 -15.35 -4.60
CA ASP A 412 -13.68 -16.51 -5.22
C ASP A 412 -13.73 -16.42 -6.76
N MET A 413 -12.55 -16.36 -7.39
CA MET A 413 -12.42 -16.27 -8.85
C MET A 413 -13.02 -17.49 -9.58
N ARG A 414 -13.23 -18.62 -8.90
CA ARG A 414 -13.87 -19.81 -9.49
C ARG A 414 -15.35 -19.59 -9.76
N ASN A 415 -16.00 -18.68 -9.06
CA ASN A 415 -17.40 -18.29 -9.23
C ASN A 415 -17.61 -17.24 -10.33
N MET A 416 -16.53 -16.63 -10.85
CA MET A 416 -16.55 -15.55 -11.84
C MET A 416 -16.47 -16.11 -13.27
N GLY A 417 -16.19 -15.25 -14.24
CA GLY A 417 -15.96 -15.54 -15.66
C GLY A 417 -16.73 -14.59 -16.55
N ASN A 418 -16.15 -14.24 -17.70
CA ASN A 418 -16.71 -13.32 -18.71
C ASN A 418 -17.14 -11.94 -18.18
N LEU A 419 -16.70 -11.52 -16.98
CA LEU A 419 -17.12 -10.24 -16.36
C LEU A 419 -16.77 -9.00 -17.19
N ARG A 420 -15.92 -9.12 -18.22
CA ARG A 420 -15.62 -8.02 -19.14
C ARG A 420 -16.84 -7.48 -19.90
N LYS A 421 -17.91 -8.28 -20.03
CA LYS A 421 -19.14 -7.85 -20.70
C LYS A 421 -20.06 -7.09 -19.76
N GLN A 422 -20.18 -7.57 -18.53
CA GLN A 422 -21.02 -6.99 -17.49
C GLN A 422 -20.38 -5.74 -16.88
N MET A 423 -19.04 -5.74 -16.73
CA MET A 423 -18.27 -4.68 -16.10
C MET A 423 -17.14 -4.17 -17.01
N PRO A 424 -17.45 -3.56 -18.18
CA PRO A 424 -16.45 -3.18 -19.17
C PRO A 424 -15.50 -2.07 -18.68
N VAL A 425 -15.97 -1.11 -17.88
CA VAL A 425 -15.13 -0.03 -17.33
C VAL A 425 -14.16 -0.62 -16.32
N THR A 426 -14.67 -1.39 -15.36
CA THR A 426 -13.86 -2.07 -14.35
C THR A 426 -12.83 -3.01 -14.99
N PHE A 427 -13.19 -3.71 -16.08
CA PHE A 427 -12.24 -4.57 -16.82
C PHE A 427 -11.02 -3.81 -17.33
N TRP A 428 -11.21 -2.68 -18.03
CA TRP A 428 -10.10 -1.93 -18.58
C TRP A 428 -9.24 -1.28 -17.50
N LEU A 429 -9.85 -0.83 -16.40
CA LEU A 429 -9.16 -0.27 -15.25
C LEU A 429 -8.33 -1.34 -14.53
N TYR A 430 -8.89 -2.53 -14.33
CA TYR A 430 -8.15 -3.67 -13.76
C TYR A 430 -7.01 -4.11 -14.67
N MET A 431 -7.23 -4.13 -15.99
CA MET A 431 -6.20 -4.44 -16.98
C MET A 431 -5.03 -3.45 -16.92
N ALA A 432 -5.30 -2.14 -16.82
CA ALA A 432 -4.26 -1.13 -16.68
C ALA A 432 -3.40 -1.37 -15.42
N GLY A 433 -4.03 -1.64 -14.27
CA GLY A 433 -3.32 -1.99 -13.04
C GLY A 433 -2.51 -3.29 -13.17
N THR A 434 -3.07 -4.30 -13.87
CA THR A 434 -2.39 -5.57 -14.12
C THR A 434 -1.15 -5.39 -14.99
N LEU A 435 -1.23 -4.63 -16.07
CA LEU A 435 -0.08 -4.36 -16.95
C LEU A 435 1.01 -3.57 -16.22
N ALA A 436 0.60 -2.60 -15.37
CA ALA A 436 1.53 -1.87 -14.53
C ALA A 436 2.25 -2.79 -13.53
N LEU A 437 1.50 -3.64 -12.81
CA LEU A 437 2.09 -4.56 -11.84
C LEU A 437 2.97 -5.63 -12.52
N ALA A 438 2.57 -6.14 -13.69
CA ALA A 438 3.36 -7.09 -14.46
C ALA A 438 4.66 -6.50 -15.03
N GLY A 439 4.81 -5.16 -15.04
CA GLY A 439 5.98 -4.48 -15.57
C GLY A 439 5.99 -4.44 -17.10
N ILE A 440 4.84 -4.18 -17.72
CA ILE A 440 4.70 -4.07 -19.18
C ILE A 440 4.84 -2.61 -19.62
N PHE A 441 5.71 -2.36 -20.62
CA PHE A 441 5.84 -1.05 -21.25
C PHE A 441 4.49 -0.60 -21.86
N PRO A 442 4.08 0.68 -21.73
CA PRO A 442 4.77 1.83 -21.13
C PRO A 442 4.36 2.14 -19.67
N PHE A 443 3.68 1.22 -18.99
CA PHE A 443 3.14 1.44 -17.64
C PHE A 443 4.22 1.72 -16.59
N ALA A 444 3.85 2.46 -15.55
CA ALA A 444 4.77 2.96 -14.52
C ALA A 444 5.59 1.86 -13.83
N GLY A 445 4.98 0.67 -13.63
CA GLY A 445 5.66 -0.47 -13.01
C GLY A 445 6.79 -1.07 -13.87
N PHE A 446 6.78 -0.88 -15.20
CA PHE A 446 7.92 -1.25 -16.06
C PHE A 446 9.15 -0.45 -15.65
N TRP A 447 9.07 0.86 -15.65
CA TRP A 447 10.19 1.76 -15.36
C TRP A 447 10.76 1.54 -13.95
N SER A 448 9.91 1.53 -12.94
CA SER A 448 10.36 1.43 -11.55
C SER A 448 10.87 0.04 -11.16
N LYS A 449 10.32 -1.03 -11.75
CA LYS A 449 10.81 -2.40 -11.48
C LYS A 449 12.11 -2.69 -12.20
N ASP A 450 12.26 -2.20 -13.43
CA ASP A 450 13.49 -2.38 -14.21
C ASP A 450 14.66 -1.63 -13.55
N GLU A 451 14.43 -0.47 -12.94
CA GLU A 451 15.44 0.25 -12.18
C GLU A 451 15.93 -0.59 -10.99
N ILE A 452 15.02 -1.22 -10.22
CA ILE A 452 15.41 -2.14 -9.12
C ILE A 452 16.21 -3.34 -9.66
N LEU A 453 15.78 -3.94 -10.77
CA LEU A 453 16.49 -5.09 -11.35
C LEU A 453 17.86 -4.70 -11.89
N LEU A 454 18.00 -3.51 -12.45
CA LEU A 454 19.27 -2.98 -12.91
C LEU A 454 20.24 -2.77 -11.74
N ASP A 455 19.78 -2.12 -10.67
CA ASP A 455 20.57 -1.96 -9.45
C ASP A 455 21.03 -3.31 -8.89
N ALA A 456 20.10 -4.28 -8.81
CA ALA A 456 20.43 -5.63 -8.33
C ALA A 456 21.45 -6.35 -9.21
N LYS A 457 21.46 -6.09 -10.53
CA LYS A 457 22.47 -6.63 -11.46
C LYS A 457 23.82 -5.94 -11.27
N LEU A 458 23.84 -4.61 -11.13
CA LEU A 458 25.07 -3.84 -10.98
C LEU A 458 25.77 -4.13 -9.64
N HIS A 459 25.00 -4.38 -8.59
CA HIS A 459 25.52 -4.68 -7.26
C HIS A 459 25.62 -6.19 -6.96
N ALA A 460 25.54 -7.07 -7.99
CA ALA A 460 25.50 -8.52 -7.80
C ALA A 460 26.74 -9.11 -7.10
N GLU A 461 27.91 -8.47 -7.19
CA GLU A 461 29.12 -8.89 -6.47
C GLU A 461 28.98 -8.70 -4.95
N HIS A 462 28.33 -7.62 -4.52
CA HIS A 462 28.12 -7.29 -3.12
C HIS A 462 26.85 -7.91 -2.54
N PHE A 463 25.84 -8.17 -3.40
CA PHE A 463 24.54 -8.73 -3.05
C PHE A 463 24.21 -9.97 -3.89
N PRO A 464 25.00 -11.06 -3.76
CA PRO A 464 24.83 -12.25 -4.57
C PRO A 464 23.45 -12.88 -4.38
N GLY A 465 22.83 -13.29 -5.49
CA GLY A 465 21.54 -13.96 -5.50
C GLY A 465 20.31 -13.04 -5.56
N VAL A 466 20.41 -11.77 -5.16
CA VAL A 466 19.26 -10.84 -5.14
C VAL A 466 18.65 -10.67 -6.53
N TYR A 467 19.46 -10.40 -7.56
CA TYR A 467 18.99 -10.25 -8.94
C TYR A 467 18.22 -11.48 -9.44
N LEU A 468 18.73 -12.69 -9.16
CA LEU A 468 18.09 -13.94 -9.58
C LEU A 468 16.73 -14.13 -8.89
N LEU A 469 16.68 -13.96 -7.55
CA LEU A 469 15.44 -14.11 -6.78
C LEU A 469 14.36 -13.12 -7.25
N LEU A 470 14.74 -11.85 -7.47
CA LEU A 470 13.83 -10.82 -7.96
C LEU A 470 13.36 -11.09 -9.40
N SER A 471 14.24 -11.58 -10.28
CA SER A 471 13.88 -11.92 -11.66
C SER A 471 12.86 -13.06 -11.73
N ILE A 472 13.03 -14.11 -10.91
CA ILE A 472 12.04 -15.19 -10.79
C ILE A 472 10.72 -14.66 -10.21
N ALA A 473 10.78 -13.82 -9.19
CA ALA A 473 9.57 -13.21 -8.61
C ALA A 473 8.84 -12.31 -9.62
N ALA A 474 9.55 -11.60 -10.51
CA ALA A 474 8.97 -10.80 -11.59
C ALA A 474 8.22 -11.68 -12.60
N PHE A 475 8.81 -12.81 -13.02
CA PHE A 475 8.14 -13.80 -13.88
C PHE A 475 6.83 -14.31 -13.23
N LEU A 476 6.89 -14.76 -11.98
CA LEU A 476 5.71 -15.24 -11.25
C LEU A 476 4.66 -14.14 -11.09
N THR A 477 5.08 -12.87 -10.94
CA THR A 477 4.16 -11.72 -10.86
C THR A 477 3.31 -11.59 -12.11
N ALA A 478 3.91 -11.62 -13.28
CA ALA A 478 3.20 -11.55 -14.55
C ALA A 478 2.31 -12.80 -14.77
N PHE A 479 2.76 -13.98 -14.30
CA PHE A 479 2.01 -15.21 -14.40
C PHE A 479 0.72 -15.20 -13.57
N TYR A 480 0.78 -14.89 -12.26
CA TYR A 480 -0.42 -14.92 -11.43
C TYR A 480 -1.40 -13.79 -11.78
N MET A 481 -0.91 -12.63 -12.22
CA MET A 481 -1.79 -11.57 -12.72
C MET A 481 -2.49 -11.97 -14.03
N GLY A 482 -1.76 -12.60 -14.96
CA GLY A 482 -2.36 -13.18 -16.16
C GLY A 482 -3.43 -14.23 -15.81
N ARG A 483 -3.12 -15.18 -14.88
CA ARG A 483 -4.09 -16.17 -14.38
C ARG A 483 -5.36 -15.49 -13.86
N GLN A 484 -5.22 -14.44 -13.06
CA GLN A 484 -6.34 -13.70 -12.49
C GLN A 484 -7.22 -13.07 -13.59
N ILE A 485 -6.61 -12.44 -14.60
CA ILE A 485 -7.32 -11.86 -15.75
C ILE A 485 -8.12 -12.94 -16.49
N TRP A 486 -7.50 -14.08 -16.80
CA TRP A 486 -8.16 -15.15 -17.54
C TRP A 486 -9.31 -15.77 -16.75
N MET A 487 -9.17 -15.91 -15.43
CA MET A 487 -10.20 -16.49 -14.58
C MET A 487 -11.38 -15.55 -14.34
N VAL A 488 -11.14 -14.24 -14.19
CA VAL A 488 -12.19 -13.27 -13.83
C VAL A 488 -12.95 -12.76 -15.05
N PHE A 489 -12.24 -12.37 -16.09
CA PHE A 489 -12.82 -11.58 -17.18
C PHE A 489 -13.05 -12.36 -18.48
N PHE A 490 -12.48 -13.54 -18.61
CA PHE A 490 -12.58 -14.33 -19.84
C PHE A 490 -13.26 -15.69 -19.61
N GLY A 491 -13.49 -16.41 -20.70
CA GLY A 491 -14.22 -17.67 -20.68
C GLY A 491 -15.73 -17.47 -20.71
N LYS A 492 -16.47 -18.42 -20.12
CA LYS A 492 -17.92 -18.34 -19.89
C LYS A 492 -18.17 -18.01 -18.43
N GLU A 493 -19.30 -17.43 -18.13
CA GLU A 493 -19.81 -17.28 -16.79
C GLU A 493 -19.89 -18.67 -16.11
N ARG A 494 -19.34 -18.77 -14.90
CA ARG A 494 -19.33 -20.06 -14.18
C ARG A 494 -20.47 -20.19 -13.17
N THR A 495 -21.11 -19.07 -12.84
CA THR A 495 -22.29 -19.04 -12.00
C THR A 495 -23.35 -18.12 -12.60
N LYS A 496 -24.63 -18.35 -12.29
CA LYS A 496 -25.72 -17.42 -12.65
C LYS A 496 -25.49 -16.02 -12.04
N VAL A 497 -24.82 -15.95 -10.91
CA VAL A 497 -24.47 -14.67 -10.27
C VAL A 497 -23.56 -13.83 -11.17
N ALA A 498 -22.59 -14.45 -11.83
CA ALA A 498 -21.68 -13.74 -12.74
C ALA A 498 -22.39 -13.18 -13.99
N GLU A 499 -23.51 -13.78 -14.42
CA GLU A 499 -24.35 -13.27 -15.52
C GLU A 499 -25.07 -11.97 -15.16
N HIS A 500 -25.37 -11.77 -13.85
CA HIS A 500 -26.11 -10.62 -13.33
C HIS A 500 -25.21 -9.61 -12.60
N ALA A 501 -23.89 -9.73 -12.74
CA ALA A 501 -22.96 -8.76 -12.16
C ALA A 501 -23.13 -7.39 -12.83
N GLU A 502 -23.08 -6.31 -12.03
CA GLU A 502 -23.32 -4.95 -12.51
C GLU A 502 -22.09 -4.05 -12.34
N GLU A 503 -21.94 -3.08 -13.25
CA GLU A 503 -20.86 -2.08 -13.20
C GLU A 503 -21.03 -1.12 -12.01
N SER A 504 -19.91 -0.66 -11.46
CA SER A 504 -19.89 0.29 -10.34
C SER A 504 -20.28 1.71 -10.75
N PRO A 505 -20.90 2.50 -9.85
CA PRO A 505 -21.34 3.87 -10.13
C PRO A 505 -20.15 4.83 -10.35
N PRO A 506 -20.39 6.03 -10.95
CA PRO A 506 -19.32 7.01 -11.25
C PRO A 506 -18.51 7.46 -10.06
N VAL A 507 -19.10 7.54 -8.85
CA VAL A 507 -18.37 7.91 -7.62
C VAL A 507 -17.25 6.91 -7.30
N MET A 508 -17.35 5.66 -7.76
CA MET A 508 -16.32 4.64 -7.64
C MET A 508 -15.40 4.61 -8.86
N THR A 509 -15.95 4.68 -10.08
CA THR A 509 -15.14 4.52 -11.31
C THR A 509 -14.27 5.74 -11.63
N ILE A 510 -14.66 6.97 -11.27
CA ILE A 510 -13.85 8.17 -11.51
C ILE A 510 -12.51 8.12 -10.74
N PRO A 511 -12.45 7.84 -9.42
CA PRO A 511 -11.17 7.62 -8.73
C PRO A 511 -10.30 6.55 -9.37
N LEU A 512 -10.91 5.46 -9.86
CA LEU A 512 -10.18 4.40 -10.57
C LEU A 512 -9.58 4.89 -11.89
N MET A 513 -10.29 5.71 -12.67
CA MET A 513 -9.77 6.31 -13.91
C MET A 513 -8.56 7.21 -13.64
N ILE A 514 -8.60 8.00 -12.56
CA ILE A 514 -7.47 8.85 -12.16
C ILE A 514 -6.27 7.97 -11.78
N LEU A 515 -6.49 6.92 -10.97
CA LEU A 515 -5.43 5.97 -10.60
C LEU A 515 -4.86 5.22 -11.82
N ALA A 516 -5.70 4.89 -12.81
CA ALA A 516 -5.24 4.25 -14.06
C ALA A 516 -4.36 5.20 -14.89
N ALA A 517 -4.72 6.48 -14.97
CA ALA A 517 -3.89 7.49 -15.61
C ALA A 517 -2.53 7.63 -14.88
N LEU A 518 -2.52 7.63 -13.55
CA LEU A 518 -1.29 7.65 -12.75
C LEU A 518 -0.48 6.35 -12.89
N ALA A 519 -1.12 5.19 -13.00
CA ALA A 519 -0.45 3.91 -13.25
C ALA A 519 0.17 3.82 -14.66
N LEU A 520 -0.31 4.59 -15.63
CA LEU A 520 0.28 4.73 -16.95
C LEU A 520 1.41 5.77 -16.95
N LEU A 521 1.13 6.97 -16.45
CA LEU A 521 2.00 8.15 -16.57
C LEU A 521 3.04 8.27 -15.45
N GLY A 522 2.83 7.61 -14.31
CA GLY A 522 3.70 7.73 -13.13
C GLY A 522 5.16 7.30 -13.38
N GLY A 523 5.43 6.54 -14.44
CA GLY A 523 6.80 6.25 -14.88
C GLY A 523 7.59 7.49 -15.29
N ALA A 524 6.92 8.54 -15.74
CA ALA A 524 7.56 9.78 -16.14
C ALA A 524 8.24 10.56 -14.99
N MET A 525 7.99 10.15 -13.73
CA MET A 525 8.68 10.74 -12.58
C MET A 525 10.18 10.47 -12.57
N ASN A 526 10.63 9.34 -13.14
CA ASN A 526 12.06 8.97 -13.17
C ASN A 526 12.38 8.14 -14.41
N LEU A 527 12.37 8.78 -15.58
CA LEU A 527 12.74 8.09 -16.83
C LEU A 527 14.28 7.92 -16.92
N PRO A 528 14.77 6.79 -17.44
CA PRO A 528 16.21 6.49 -17.55
C PRO A 528 16.86 7.19 -18.76
N PHE A 529 16.56 8.47 -18.97
CA PHE A 529 17.11 9.30 -20.02
C PHE A 529 17.78 10.54 -19.43
N GLU A 530 18.87 10.99 -20.03
CA GLU A 530 19.57 12.19 -19.59
C GLU A 530 18.62 13.40 -19.49
N GLY A 531 18.61 14.08 -18.34
CA GLY A 531 17.71 15.20 -18.06
C GLY A 531 16.29 14.83 -17.62
N PHE A 532 15.93 13.53 -17.51
CA PHE A 532 14.60 13.07 -17.10
C PHE A 532 14.59 12.25 -15.79
N HIS A 533 15.70 12.18 -15.07
CA HIS A 533 15.81 11.57 -13.74
C HIS A 533 15.27 12.49 -12.63
N ASN A 534 14.06 13.00 -12.81
CA ASN A 534 13.51 14.06 -11.97
C ASN A 534 13.39 13.65 -10.50
N LEU A 535 12.89 12.43 -10.23
CA LEU A 535 12.75 11.94 -8.87
C LEU A 535 14.11 11.65 -8.21
N GLY A 536 15.06 11.11 -8.97
CA GLY A 536 16.44 10.91 -8.51
C GLY A 536 17.10 12.23 -8.11
N HIS A 537 17.04 13.25 -8.96
CA HIS A 537 17.53 14.59 -8.63
C HIS A 537 16.82 15.19 -7.41
N TRP A 538 15.49 15.04 -7.34
CA TRP A 538 14.70 15.50 -6.20
C TRP A 538 15.11 14.85 -4.90
N LEU A 539 15.20 13.54 -4.86
CA LEU A 539 15.60 12.80 -3.66
C LEU A 539 17.07 13.02 -3.28
N GLY A 540 17.91 13.37 -4.25
CA GLY A 540 19.32 13.67 -4.04
C GLY A 540 19.57 14.76 -2.99
N TYR A 541 18.68 15.74 -2.85
CA TYR A 541 18.78 16.76 -1.80
C TYR A 541 18.70 16.20 -0.37
N THR A 542 17.97 15.09 -0.15
CA THR A 542 17.87 14.44 1.17
C THR A 542 18.83 13.26 1.31
N LEU A 543 19.07 12.49 0.24
CA LEU A 543 19.83 11.23 0.27
C LEU A 543 21.32 11.39 -0.13
N GLY A 544 21.72 12.58 -0.56
CA GLY A 544 23.01 12.83 -1.19
C GLY A 544 22.97 12.61 -2.70
N GLU A 545 24.07 12.86 -3.39
CA GLU A 545 24.11 12.77 -4.85
C GLU A 545 23.62 11.39 -5.34
N SER A 546 22.53 11.41 -6.10
CA SER A 546 22.01 10.23 -6.79
C SER A 546 22.30 10.37 -8.29
N HIS A 547 23.11 9.48 -8.83
CA HIS A 547 23.28 9.39 -10.28
C HIS A 547 22.14 8.56 -10.85
N GLY A 548 21.35 9.15 -11.76
CA GLY A 548 20.32 8.39 -12.48
C GLY A 548 20.98 7.27 -13.28
N LEU A 549 20.41 6.07 -13.21
CA LEU A 549 20.90 4.95 -14.00
C LEU A 549 20.41 5.06 -15.46
N PRO A 550 21.30 4.87 -16.45
CA PRO A 550 20.87 4.85 -17.85
C PRO A 550 20.04 3.59 -18.14
N LEU A 551 19.21 3.65 -19.18
CA LEU A 551 18.45 2.48 -19.63
C LEU A 551 19.40 1.35 -20.08
N ASP A 552 19.40 0.22 -19.38
CA ASP A 552 20.07 -1.01 -19.82
C ASP A 552 19.08 -1.85 -20.66
N LEU A 553 19.24 -1.81 -21.98
CA LEU A 553 18.40 -2.58 -22.91
C LEU A 553 18.48 -4.09 -22.65
N GLY A 554 19.57 -4.58 -22.05
CA GLY A 554 19.71 -6.00 -21.69
C GLY A 554 18.79 -6.38 -20.54
N VAL A 555 18.75 -5.58 -19.46
CA VAL A 555 17.84 -5.81 -18.32
C VAL A 555 16.38 -5.61 -18.77
N ALA A 556 16.08 -4.50 -19.44
CA ALA A 556 14.72 -4.20 -19.92
C ALA A 556 14.22 -5.25 -20.93
N GLY A 557 15.09 -5.76 -21.79
CA GLY A 557 14.77 -6.84 -22.73
C GLY A 557 14.48 -8.17 -22.02
N ILE A 558 15.32 -8.55 -21.06
CA ILE A 558 15.11 -9.79 -20.28
C ILE A 558 13.83 -9.72 -19.46
N SER A 559 13.60 -8.63 -18.73
CA SER A 559 12.39 -8.46 -17.90
C SER A 559 11.11 -8.48 -18.75
N THR A 560 11.13 -7.81 -19.92
CA THR A 560 10.02 -7.84 -20.88
C THR A 560 9.76 -9.24 -21.42
N VAL A 561 10.78 -9.97 -21.83
CA VAL A 561 10.64 -11.35 -22.33
C VAL A 561 10.09 -12.26 -21.23
N LEU A 562 10.59 -12.15 -20.00
CA LEU A 562 10.10 -12.92 -18.86
C LEU A 562 8.62 -12.61 -18.58
N ALA A 563 8.21 -11.33 -18.59
CA ALA A 563 6.82 -10.95 -18.36
C ALA A 563 5.87 -11.45 -19.47
N LEU A 564 6.27 -11.31 -20.74
CA LEU A 564 5.48 -11.81 -21.88
C LEU A 564 5.40 -13.34 -21.88
N ALA A 565 6.50 -14.04 -21.60
CA ALA A 565 6.49 -15.50 -21.47
C ALA A 565 5.55 -15.96 -20.34
N ALA A 566 5.58 -15.30 -19.19
CA ALA A 566 4.71 -15.60 -18.06
C ALA A 566 3.21 -15.40 -18.40
N ILE A 567 2.86 -14.30 -19.09
CA ILE A 567 1.51 -14.04 -19.59
C ILE A 567 1.10 -15.12 -20.60
N TYR A 568 2.00 -15.50 -21.52
CA TYR A 568 1.75 -16.55 -22.50
C TYR A 568 1.50 -17.91 -21.82
N PHE A 569 2.31 -18.30 -20.83
CA PHE A 569 2.11 -19.54 -20.07
C PHE A 569 0.79 -19.50 -19.28
N SER A 570 0.43 -18.37 -18.69
CA SER A 570 -0.87 -18.20 -18.02
C SER A 570 -2.03 -18.35 -19.02
N TRP A 571 -1.88 -17.83 -20.25
CA TRP A 571 -2.87 -17.99 -21.31
C TRP A 571 -3.01 -19.43 -21.76
N LEU A 572 -1.92 -20.18 -21.92
CA LEU A 572 -1.96 -21.60 -22.29
C LEU A 572 -2.76 -22.43 -21.28
N LEU A 573 -2.62 -22.13 -19.98
CA LEU A 573 -3.26 -22.88 -18.91
C LEU A 573 -4.72 -22.45 -18.65
N TYR A 574 -5.01 -21.16 -18.71
CA TYR A 574 -6.29 -20.58 -18.27
C TYR A 574 -7.05 -19.83 -19.37
N GLY A 575 -6.37 -19.34 -20.40
CA GLY A 575 -6.99 -18.57 -21.49
C GLY A 575 -7.41 -19.44 -22.68
N LYS A 576 -6.54 -20.36 -23.13
CA LYS A 576 -6.82 -21.27 -24.27
C LYS A 576 -7.92 -22.27 -23.95
N ASN A 577 -7.91 -22.81 -22.73
CA ASN A 577 -8.93 -23.71 -22.22
C ASN A 577 -9.48 -23.15 -20.88
N PRO A 578 -10.44 -22.21 -20.95
CA PRO A 578 -11.01 -21.62 -19.74
C PRO A 578 -11.61 -22.68 -18.82
N LEU A 579 -11.44 -22.51 -17.52
CA LEU A 579 -12.02 -23.39 -16.51
C LEU A 579 -13.54 -23.41 -16.66
N LYS A 580 -14.11 -24.60 -16.58
CA LYS A 580 -15.56 -24.82 -16.52
C LYS A 580 -16.02 -24.93 -15.08
N GLU A 581 -17.31 -24.77 -14.85
CA GLU A 581 -17.94 -25.01 -13.54
C GLU A 581 -17.54 -26.39 -12.99
N GLY A 582 -17.16 -26.48 -11.71
CA GLY A 582 -16.74 -27.71 -11.06
C GLY A 582 -15.38 -28.28 -11.51
N GLN A 583 -14.70 -27.66 -12.48
CA GLN A 583 -13.41 -28.15 -12.98
C GLN A 583 -12.27 -27.82 -12.02
N SER A 584 -11.46 -28.83 -11.67
CA SER A 584 -10.24 -28.61 -10.86
C SER A 584 -9.21 -27.76 -11.59
N ASP A 585 -8.48 -26.92 -10.82
CA ASP A 585 -7.39 -26.09 -11.35
C ASP A 585 -6.30 -26.94 -12.02
N PRO A 586 -5.82 -26.55 -13.23
CA PRO A 586 -4.76 -27.27 -13.93
C PRO A 586 -3.49 -27.46 -13.10
N LEU A 587 -3.14 -26.48 -12.23
CA LEU A 587 -1.96 -26.57 -11.35
C LEU A 587 -2.16 -27.51 -10.16
N LYS A 588 -3.39 -27.85 -9.79
CA LYS A 588 -3.69 -28.79 -8.69
C LYS A 588 -3.46 -30.26 -9.09
N LYS A 589 -3.37 -30.54 -10.40
CA LYS A 589 -3.16 -31.88 -10.95
C LYS A 589 -1.70 -32.27 -11.10
N GLN A 590 -0.79 -31.33 -10.89
CA GLN A 590 0.67 -31.52 -10.94
C GLN A 590 1.25 -31.47 -9.52
#